data_f0ef2ae8d5fcfd1e749e5bec0ddba37a
#
_entry.id   f0ef2ae8d5fcfd1e749e5bec0ddba37a
#
_cell.length_a   1.000
_cell.length_b   1.000
_cell.length_c   1.000
_cell.angle_alpha   90.00
_cell.angle_beta   90.00
_cell.angle_gamma   90.00
#
_symmetry.space_group_name_H-M   'P 1'
#
loop_
_entity.id
_entity.type
_entity.pdbx_description
1 polymer ?
#
loop_
_entity_poly.entity_id
_entity_poly.type
_entity_poly.pdbx_seq_one_letter_code
_entity_poly.pdbx_strand_id
1 'polypeptide(L)'
;VLGVFLLADDPRIIVALLGLMGAGFALLQFRPAIEERIVAAFRAARRTATILGAAIVLVYPFLMQGSSYALHLLIIAQLYSVLALALNFQLGSANIPNFATGASYGIGAYTSALLAINFGVSFWLTLPVAALVATFFGFALGFPSMRTRETYLALVTIAFAIVIHQLLNNFSWTGG
;
A
#
# COMPACT_ATOMS: atom_id res chain seq x y z
N VAL A 1 9.76 12.87 6.59
CA VAL A 1 10.73 11.96 7.24
C VAL A 1 11.09 10.82 6.28
N LEU A 2 10.10 10.08 5.74
CA LEU A 2 10.35 8.95 4.83
C LEU A 2 11.10 9.36 3.56
N GLY A 3 10.77 10.53 2.96
CA GLY A 3 11.46 11.03 1.78
C GLY A 3 12.92 11.44 2.04
N VAL A 4 13.21 11.97 3.22
CA VAL A 4 14.59 12.32 3.61
C VAL A 4 15.40 11.04 3.89
N PHE A 5 14.76 10.02 4.46
CA PHE A 5 15.39 8.71 4.70
C PHE A 5 15.77 7.99 3.39
N LEU A 6 14.89 8.05 2.38
CA LEU A 6 15.12 7.41 1.08
C LEU A 6 16.10 8.18 0.18
N LEU A 7 16.32 9.47 0.45
CA LEU A 7 17.27 10.33 -0.28
C LEU A 7 18.63 10.44 0.42
N ALA A 8 18.80 9.87 1.61
CA ALA A 8 20.03 9.92 2.37
C ALA A 8 20.97 8.79 1.96
N ASP A 9 21.96 9.10 1.15
CA ASP A 9 23.08 8.18 0.81
C ASP A 9 24.06 7.99 1.98
N ASP A 10 23.99 8.83 3.01
CA ASP A 10 24.88 8.77 4.17
C ASP A 10 24.26 7.90 5.28
N PRO A 11 24.92 6.77 5.67
CA PRO A 11 24.42 5.89 6.73
C PRO A 11 24.26 6.58 8.08
N ARG A 12 24.98 7.67 8.34
CA ARG A 12 24.86 8.44 9.59
C ARG A 12 23.52 9.16 9.68
N ILE A 13 23.01 9.68 8.56
CA ILE A 13 21.70 10.33 8.48
C ILE A 13 20.59 9.30 8.71
N ILE A 14 20.74 8.10 8.15
CA ILE A 14 19.81 7.00 8.33
C ILE A 14 19.70 6.61 9.80
N VAL A 15 20.86 6.41 10.46
CA VAL A 15 20.91 6.06 11.89
C VAL A 15 20.33 7.18 12.77
N ALA A 16 20.63 8.45 12.46
CA ALA A 16 20.07 9.59 13.19
C ALA A 16 18.56 9.68 13.04
N LEU A 17 18.01 9.45 11.83
CA LEU A 17 16.57 9.43 11.57
C LEU A 17 15.87 8.26 12.29
N LEU A 18 16.46 7.07 12.25
CA LEU A 18 15.94 5.91 12.99
C LEU A 18 15.97 6.15 14.50
N GLY A 19 17.04 6.76 15.02
CA GLY A 19 17.15 7.15 16.43
C GLY A 19 16.08 8.18 16.83
N LEU A 20 15.84 9.18 15.98
CA LEU A 20 14.79 10.19 16.19
C LEU A 20 13.37 9.59 16.14
N MET A 21 13.13 8.67 15.21
CA MET A 21 11.86 7.95 15.12
C MET A 21 11.65 7.03 16.32
N GLY A 22 12.68 6.31 16.74
CA GLY A 22 12.66 5.46 17.93
C GLY A 22 12.43 6.26 19.22
N ALA A 23 13.12 7.38 19.37
CA ALA A 23 12.93 8.29 20.50
C ALA A 23 11.52 8.91 20.50
N GLY A 24 11.03 9.32 19.33
CA GLY A 24 9.65 9.82 19.17
C GLY A 24 8.60 8.78 19.53
N PHE A 25 8.78 7.55 19.08
CA PHE A 25 7.91 6.43 19.43
C PHE A 25 7.94 6.12 20.93
N ALA A 26 9.14 6.06 21.54
CA ALA A 26 9.31 5.85 22.97
C ALA A 26 8.64 6.97 23.78
N LEU A 27 8.82 8.24 23.39
CA LEU A 27 8.16 9.38 24.05
C LEU A 27 6.63 9.28 24.00
N LEU A 28 6.06 8.84 22.90
CA LEU A 28 4.61 8.64 22.77
C LEU A 28 4.15 7.48 23.67
N GLN A 29 4.91 6.38 23.72
CA GLN A 29 4.56 5.21 24.51
C GLN A 29 4.65 5.47 26.02
N PHE A 30 5.64 6.26 26.46
CA PHE A 30 5.84 6.57 27.89
C PHE A 30 5.04 7.80 28.39
N ARG A 31 4.42 8.57 27.48
CA ARG A 31 3.63 9.76 27.85
C ARG A 31 2.27 9.78 27.16
N PRO A 32 1.29 9.01 27.63
CA PRO A 32 -0.06 8.94 27.03
C PRO A 32 -0.74 10.31 26.93
N ALA A 33 -0.42 11.23 27.81
CA ALA A 33 -0.94 12.60 27.74
C ALA A 33 -0.50 13.39 26.49
N ILE A 34 0.63 13.03 25.88
CA ILE A 34 1.09 13.63 24.61
C ILE A 34 0.29 13.04 23.45
N GLU A 35 0.07 11.73 23.47
CA GLU A 35 -0.74 11.04 22.49
C GLU A 35 -2.17 11.59 22.43
N GLU A 36 -2.81 11.73 23.59
CA GLU A 36 -4.16 12.31 23.70
C GLU A 36 -4.22 13.74 23.17
N ARG A 37 -3.23 14.58 23.46
CA ARG A 37 -3.16 15.96 22.95
C ARG A 37 -2.98 16.01 21.44
N ILE A 38 -2.12 15.14 20.88
CA ILE A 38 -1.91 15.05 19.43
C ILE A 38 -3.19 14.59 18.76
N VAL A 39 -3.82 13.52 19.26
CA VAL A 39 -5.08 13.00 18.73
C VAL A 39 -6.21 14.04 18.83
N ALA A 40 -6.29 14.75 19.95
CA ALA A 40 -7.28 15.83 20.14
C ALA A 40 -7.04 16.99 19.16
N ALA A 41 -5.78 17.40 18.96
CA ALA A 41 -5.43 18.44 18.00
C ALA A 41 -5.75 18.02 16.56
N PHE A 42 -5.46 16.76 16.19
CA PHE A 42 -5.83 16.22 14.87
C PHE A 42 -7.37 16.13 14.70
N ARG A 43 -8.11 15.75 15.73
CA ARG A 43 -9.57 15.72 15.67
C ARG A 43 -10.16 17.13 15.55
N ALA A 44 -9.64 18.09 16.29
CA ALA A 44 -10.07 19.48 16.25
C ALA A 44 -9.79 20.13 14.88
N ALA A 45 -8.64 19.82 14.29
CA ALA A 45 -8.19 20.39 13.02
C ALA A 45 -8.32 19.41 11.84
N ARG A 46 -9.22 18.42 11.92
CA ARG A 46 -9.35 17.35 10.92
C ARG A 46 -9.46 17.87 9.49
N ARG A 47 -10.31 18.87 9.26
CA ARG A 47 -10.49 19.46 7.93
C ARG A 47 -9.20 20.13 7.44
N THR A 48 -8.57 20.92 8.28
CA THR A 48 -7.32 21.63 7.95
C THR A 48 -6.19 20.64 7.69
N ALA A 49 -6.04 19.62 8.52
CA ALA A 49 -5.04 18.55 8.34
C ALA A 49 -5.26 17.77 7.03
N THR A 50 -6.51 17.44 6.69
CA THR A 50 -6.84 16.77 5.43
C THR A 50 -6.53 17.65 4.23
N ILE A 51 -6.91 18.94 4.27
CA ILE A 51 -6.65 19.88 3.18
C ILE A 51 -5.14 20.11 3.00
N LEU A 52 -4.41 20.31 4.09
CA LEU A 52 -2.94 20.46 4.04
C LEU A 52 -2.26 19.20 3.52
N GLY A 53 -2.67 18.00 3.97
CA GLY A 53 -2.15 16.75 3.47
C GLY A 53 -2.42 16.56 1.97
N ALA A 54 -3.64 16.82 1.53
CA ALA A 54 -4.00 16.77 0.12
C ALA A 54 -3.21 17.80 -0.72
N ALA A 55 -3.07 19.02 -0.20
CA ALA A 55 -2.29 20.06 -0.86
C ALA A 55 -0.81 19.66 -1.01
N ILE A 56 -0.20 19.10 0.04
CA ILE A 56 1.19 18.61 -0.01
C ILE A 56 1.32 17.52 -1.08
N VAL A 57 0.41 16.53 -1.10
CA VAL A 57 0.44 15.43 -2.09
C VAL A 57 0.27 15.95 -3.52
N LEU A 58 -0.58 16.95 -3.73
CA LEU A 58 -0.81 17.56 -5.05
C LEU A 58 0.34 18.47 -5.51
N VAL A 59 0.95 19.22 -4.60
CA VAL A 59 2.02 20.17 -4.93
C VAL A 59 3.37 19.48 -5.07
N TYR A 60 3.60 18.37 -4.33
CA TYR A 60 4.89 17.67 -4.34
C TYR A 60 5.40 17.28 -5.74
N PRO A 61 4.59 16.71 -6.67
CA PRO A 61 5.05 16.38 -8.01
C PRO A 61 5.56 17.60 -8.79
N PHE A 62 4.95 18.76 -8.59
CA PHE A 62 5.35 20.00 -9.26
C PHE A 62 6.67 20.56 -8.69
N LEU A 63 6.91 20.38 -7.39
CA LEU A 63 8.17 20.79 -6.76
C LEU A 63 9.35 19.90 -7.18
N MET A 64 9.08 18.62 -7.49
CA MET A 64 10.10 17.60 -7.80
C MET A 64 10.24 17.30 -9.30
N GLN A 65 9.78 18.18 -10.18
CA GLN A 65 9.83 18.00 -11.65
C GLN A 65 11.25 17.72 -12.20
N GLY A 66 12.31 18.07 -11.48
CA GLY A 66 13.69 17.77 -11.88
C GLY A 66 14.23 16.41 -11.46
N SER A 67 13.48 15.61 -10.66
CA SER A 67 13.95 14.35 -10.09
C SER A 67 12.99 13.21 -10.41
N SER A 68 13.28 12.45 -11.46
CA SER A 68 12.52 11.24 -11.83
C SER A 68 12.46 10.22 -10.70
N TYR A 69 13.54 10.11 -9.91
CA TYR A 69 13.62 9.22 -8.77
C TYR A 69 12.62 9.59 -7.65
N ALA A 70 12.54 10.88 -7.29
CA ALA A 70 11.62 11.36 -6.27
C ALA A 70 10.14 11.16 -6.68
N LEU A 71 9.83 11.37 -7.96
CA LEU A 71 8.49 11.10 -8.51
C LEU A 71 8.15 9.61 -8.46
N HIS A 72 9.08 8.74 -8.82
CA HIS A 72 8.90 7.29 -8.75
C HIS A 72 8.61 6.81 -7.31
N LEU A 73 9.38 7.30 -6.34
CA LEU A 73 9.14 7.00 -4.93
C LEU A 73 7.77 7.47 -4.44
N LEU A 74 7.34 8.66 -4.88
CA LEU A 74 6.01 9.17 -4.54
C LEU A 74 4.91 8.27 -5.08
N ILE A 75 5.01 7.83 -6.34
CA ILE A 75 4.05 6.92 -6.97
C ILE A 75 3.96 5.61 -6.17
N ILE A 76 5.11 5.02 -5.86
CA ILE A 76 5.16 3.78 -5.06
C ILE A 76 4.53 4.02 -3.67
N ALA A 77 4.87 5.11 -3.00
CA ALA A 77 4.31 5.44 -1.68
C ALA A 77 2.78 5.59 -1.72
N GLN A 78 2.24 6.21 -2.77
CA GLN A 78 0.79 6.33 -2.96
C GLN A 78 0.13 4.98 -3.22
N LEU A 79 0.72 4.12 -4.05
CA LEU A 79 0.22 2.77 -4.31
C LEU A 79 0.18 1.94 -3.03
N TYR A 80 1.25 1.95 -2.23
CA TYR A 80 1.26 1.27 -0.94
C TYR A 80 0.29 1.87 0.07
N SER A 81 0.04 3.17 0.02
CA SER A 81 -0.97 3.82 0.86
C SER A 81 -2.39 3.33 0.53
N VAL A 82 -2.72 3.19 -0.75
CA VAL A 82 -4.01 2.62 -1.19
C VAL A 82 -4.12 1.15 -0.76
N LEU A 83 -3.03 0.38 -0.89
CA LEU A 83 -2.99 -1.01 -0.43
C LEU A 83 -3.22 -1.13 1.09
N ALA A 84 -2.57 -0.26 1.87
CA ALA A 84 -2.73 -0.21 3.32
C ALA A 84 -4.16 0.17 3.73
N LEU A 85 -4.81 1.08 3.01
CA LEU A 85 -6.22 1.42 3.22
C LEU A 85 -7.14 0.23 2.90
N ALA A 86 -6.89 -0.49 1.81
CA ALA A 86 -7.64 -1.69 1.46
C ALA A 86 -7.49 -2.78 2.54
N LEU A 87 -6.27 -2.99 3.03
CA LEU A 87 -5.99 -3.94 4.13
C LEU A 87 -6.67 -3.50 5.44
N ASN A 88 -6.64 -2.20 5.75
CA ASN A 88 -7.32 -1.65 6.93
C ASN A 88 -8.84 -1.85 6.84
N PHE A 89 -9.43 -1.71 5.65
CA PHE A 89 -10.84 -1.97 5.46
C PHE A 89 -11.19 -3.45 5.71
N GLN A 90 -10.36 -4.37 5.21
CA GLN A 90 -10.56 -5.81 5.41
C GLN A 90 -10.37 -6.22 6.88
N LEU A 91 -9.27 -5.81 7.50
CA LEU A 91 -8.93 -6.17 8.87
C LEU A 91 -9.74 -5.37 9.90
N GLY A 92 -9.84 -4.05 9.70
CA GLY A 92 -10.46 -3.14 10.66
C GLY A 92 -11.99 -3.16 10.64
N SER A 93 -12.60 -3.28 9.46
CA SER A 93 -14.06 -3.25 9.33
C SER A 93 -14.70 -4.64 9.24
N ALA A 94 -14.07 -5.56 8.53
CA ALA A 94 -14.60 -6.91 8.32
C ALA A 94 -14.00 -7.96 9.26
N ASN A 95 -12.96 -7.61 10.02
CA ASN A 95 -12.20 -8.54 10.89
C ASN A 95 -11.73 -9.81 10.16
N ILE A 96 -11.37 -9.65 8.87
CA ILE A 96 -10.89 -10.75 8.03
C ILE A 96 -9.37 -10.59 7.84
N PRO A 97 -8.53 -11.42 8.46
CA PRO A 97 -7.08 -11.38 8.28
C PRO A 97 -6.70 -11.94 6.90
N ASN A 98 -6.78 -11.09 5.87
CA ASN A 98 -6.43 -11.45 4.50
C ASN A 98 -5.05 -10.87 4.13
N PHE A 99 -4.03 -11.72 4.09
CA PHE A 99 -2.68 -11.35 3.67
C PHE A 99 -2.46 -11.47 2.16
N ALA A 100 -3.47 -11.88 1.39
CA ALA A 100 -3.40 -11.97 -0.07
C ALA A 100 -3.68 -10.63 -0.79
N THR A 101 -3.77 -9.52 -0.07
CA THR A 101 -4.01 -8.18 -0.65
C THR A 101 -2.95 -7.82 -1.70
N GLY A 102 -1.67 -8.16 -1.44
CA GLY A 102 -0.58 -7.99 -2.40
C GLY A 102 -0.75 -8.84 -3.67
N ALA A 103 -1.26 -10.07 -3.54
CA ALA A 103 -1.56 -10.93 -4.68
C ALA A 103 -2.69 -10.36 -5.54
N SER A 104 -3.75 -9.85 -4.93
CA SER A 104 -4.86 -9.18 -5.64
C SER A 104 -4.37 -7.95 -6.41
N TYR A 105 -3.48 -7.17 -5.80
CA TYR A 105 -2.79 -6.06 -6.47
C TYR A 105 -1.97 -6.55 -7.67
N GLY A 106 -1.16 -7.60 -7.50
CA GLY A 106 -0.36 -8.20 -8.57
C GLY A 106 -1.23 -8.68 -9.74
N ILE A 107 -2.30 -9.42 -9.47
CA ILE A 107 -3.26 -9.86 -10.50
C ILE A 107 -3.83 -8.68 -11.27
N GLY A 108 -4.27 -7.62 -10.58
CA GLY A 108 -4.80 -6.41 -11.20
C GLY A 108 -3.76 -5.71 -12.08
N ALA A 109 -2.54 -5.53 -11.59
CA ALA A 109 -1.45 -4.88 -12.30
C ALA A 109 -1.05 -5.66 -13.57
N TYR A 110 -0.87 -6.99 -13.47
CA TYR A 110 -0.56 -7.82 -14.63
C TYR A 110 -1.71 -7.88 -15.64
N THR A 111 -2.95 -7.97 -15.19
CA THR A 111 -4.12 -7.91 -16.09
C THR A 111 -4.15 -6.62 -16.88
N SER A 112 -3.93 -5.48 -16.21
CA SER A 112 -3.89 -4.18 -16.87
C SER A 112 -2.73 -4.08 -17.87
N ALA A 113 -1.54 -4.54 -17.49
CA ALA A 113 -0.36 -4.54 -18.36
C ALA A 113 -0.55 -5.43 -19.59
N LEU A 114 -1.03 -6.66 -19.42
CA LEU A 114 -1.25 -7.61 -20.52
C LEU A 114 -2.31 -7.11 -21.51
N LEU A 115 -3.39 -6.50 -21.03
CA LEU A 115 -4.41 -5.89 -21.89
C LEU A 115 -3.84 -4.72 -22.69
N ALA A 116 -3.03 -3.88 -22.06
CA ALA A 116 -2.41 -2.75 -22.74
C ALA A 116 -1.39 -3.20 -23.80
N ILE A 117 -0.54 -4.20 -23.48
CA ILE A 117 0.52 -4.69 -24.37
C ILE A 117 -0.05 -5.50 -25.54
N ASN A 118 -0.94 -6.47 -25.27
CA ASN A 118 -1.40 -7.41 -26.28
C ASN A 118 -2.56 -6.87 -27.14
N PHE A 119 -3.41 -6.02 -26.57
CA PHE A 119 -4.61 -5.52 -27.24
C PHE A 119 -4.56 -4.01 -27.51
N GLY A 120 -3.52 -3.29 -27.07
CA GLY A 120 -3.42 -1.85 -27.25
C GLY A 120 -4.53 -1.06 -26.55
N VAL A 121 -5.17 -1.65 -25.54
CA VAL A 121 -6.30 -1.03 -24.84
C VAL A 121 -5.81 0.13 -23.99
N SER A 122 -6.55 1.26 -24.02
CA SER A 122 -6.23 2.43 -23.20
C SER A 122 -6.24 2.06 -21.71
N PHE A 123 -5.27 2.63 -20.95
CA PHE A 123 -5.14 2.45 -19.50
C PHE A 123 -6.47 2.64 -18.75
N TRP A 124 -7.27 3.63 -19.11
CA TRP A 124 -8.55 3.90 -18.47
C TRP A 124 -9.59 2.78 -18.63
N LEU A 125 -9.51 2.03 -19.74
CA LEU A 125 -10.38 0.87 -19.98
C LEU A 125 -9.83 -0.39 -19.33
N THR A 126 -8.52 -0.50 -19.16
CA THR A 126 -7.91 -1.66 -18.47
C THR A 126 -8.17 -1.66 -16.97
N LEU A 127 -8.34 -0.48 -16.34
CA LEU A 127 -8.61 -0.36 -14.91
C LEU A 127 -9.88 -1.11 -14.45
N PRO A 128 -11.07 -0.89 -15.04
CA PRO A 128 -12.26 -1.62 -14.61
C PRO A 128 -12.16 -3.12 -14.89
N VAL A 129 -11.53 -3.53 -15.98
CA VAL A 129 -11.33 -4.96 -16.28
C VAL A 129 -10.38 -5.60 -15.28
N ALA A 130 -9.26 -4.95 -14.96
CA ALA A 130 -8.32 -5.41 -13.94
C ALA A 130 -8.98 -5.51 -12.55
N ALA A 131 -9.84 -4.55 -12.21
CA ALA A 131 -10.61 -4.57 -10.96
C ALA A 131 -11.58 -5.76 -10.91
N LEU A 132 -12.29 -6.06 -12.02
CA LEU A 132 -13.19 -7.22 -12.11
C LEU A 132 -12.42 -8.53 -11.97
N VAL A 133 -11.29 -8.67 -12.67
CA VAL A 133 -10.46 -9.88 -12.60
C VAL A 133 -9.90 -10.07 -11.17
N ALA A 134 -9.34 -9.01 -10.57
CA ALA A 134 -8.84 -9.07 -9.20
C ALA A 134 -9.96 -9.40 -8.20
N THR A 135 -11.16 -8.87 -8.40
CA THR A 135 -12.34 -9.17 -7.57
C THR A 135 -12.76 -10.63 -7.72
N PHE A 136 -12.78 -11.16 -8.93
CA PHE A 136 -13.12 -12.56 -9.19
C PHE A 136 -12.15 -13.51 -8.47
N PHE A 137 -10.85 -13.27 -8.60
CA PHE A 137 -9.84 -14.05 -7.88
C PHE A 137 -9.95 -13.88 -6.36
N GLY A 138 -10.17 -12.66 -5.88
CA GLY A 138 -10.41 -12.39 -4.46
C GLY A 138 -11.64 -13.12 -3.92
N PHE A 139 -12.73 -13.16 -4.68
CA PHE A 139 -13.93 -13.91 -4.33
C PHE A 139 -13.70 -15.43 -4.33
N ALA A 140 -13.05 -15.95 -5.38
CA ALA A 140 -12.74 -17.38 -5.50
C ALA A 140 -11.90 -17.91 -4.32
N LEU A 141 -11.03 -17.05 -3.78
CA LEU A 141 -10.23 -17.38 -2.59
C LEU A 141 -10.97 -17.13 -1.28
N GLY A 142 -11.71 -16.03 -1.23
CA GLY A 142 -12.48 -15.66 -0.04
C GLY A 142 -13.56 -16.68 0.29
N PHE A 143 -14.22 -17.23 -0.72
CA PHE A 143 -15.36 -18.14 -0.52
C PHE A 143 -15.02 -19.41 0.29
N PRO A 144 -13.96 -20.20 -0.02
CA PRO A 144 -13.56 -21.31 0.83
C PRO A 144 -12.97 -20.85 2.16
N SER A 145 -12.33 -19.71 2.19
CA SER A 145 -11.67 -19.15 3.38
C SER A 145 -12.64 -18.73 4.47
N MET A 146 -13.86 -18.32 4.13
CA MET A 146 -14.91 -17.95 5.10
C MET A 146 -15.38 -19.12 5.97
N ARG A 147 -15.08 -20.36 5.60
CA ARG A 147 -15.41 -21.57 6.36
C ARG A 147 -14.30 -22.00 7.33
N THR A 148 -13.16 -21.31 7.31
CA THR A 148 -11.99 -21.64 8.13
C THR A 148 -11.88 -20.73 9.35
N ARG A 149 -11.22 -21.22 10.42
CA ARG A 149 -10.91 -20.39 11.60
C ARG A 149 -9.92 -19.28 11.21
N GLU A 150 -9.99 -18.15 11.87
CA GLU A 150 -9.21 -16.93 11.59
C GLU A 150 -7.71 -17.18 11.36
N THR A 151 -7.08 -18.00 12.21
CA THR A 151 -5.66 -18.34 12.10
C THR A 151 -5.33 -19.14 10.84
N TYR A 152 -6.23 -20.03 10.42
CA TYR A 152 -6.06 -20.85 9.23
C TYR A 152 -6.25 -20.02 7.96
N LEU A 153 -7.14 -19.04 8.00
CA LEU A 153 -7.37 -18.09 6.93
C LEU A 153 -6.11 -17.26 6.64
N ALA A 154 -5.43 -16.79 7.69
CA ALA A 154 -4.17 -16.07 7.54
C ALA A 154 -3.11 -16.91 6.80
N LEU A 155 -2.91 -18.17 7.19
CA LEU A 155 -1.96 -19.09 6.56
C LEU A 155 -2.30 -19.37 5.09
N VAL A 156 -3.57 -19.65 4.80
CA VAL A 156 -4.04 -19.92 3.43
C VAL A 156 -3.84 -18.72 2.52
N THR A 157 -4.13 -17.51 3.00
CA THR A 157 -3.95 -16.28 2.21
C THR A 157 -2.48 -15.95 1.96
N ILE A 158 -1.57 -16.24 2.91
CA ILE A 158 -0.11 -16.12 2.69
C ILE A 158 0.36 -17.13 1.64
N ALA A 159 -0.02 -18.41 1.79
CA ALA A 159 0.36 -19.45 0.83
C ALA A 159 -0.11 -19.11 -0.59
N PHE A 160 -1.34 -18.60 -0.71
CA PHE A 160 -1.87 -18.14 -1.98
C PHE A 160 -1.10 -16.95 -2.56
N ALA A 161 -0.76 -15.97 -1.73
CA ALA A 161 0.04 -14.83 -2.17
C ALA A 161 1.39 -15.28 -2.75
N ILE A 162 2.05 -16.25 -2.12
CA ILE A 162 3.30 -16.83 -2.61
C ILE A 162 3.08 -17.56 -3.95
N VAL A 163 2.04 -18.37 -4.07
CA VAL A 163 1.73 -19.11 -5.30
C VAL A 163 1.46 -18.16 -6.46
N ILE A 164 0.63 -17.13 -6.25
CA ILE A 164 0.35 -16.12 -7.29
C ILE A 164 1.62 -15.37 -7.67
N HIS A 165 2.44 -14.98 -6.71
CA HIS A 165 3.71 -14.30 -6.99
C HIS A 165 4.63 -15.17 -7.86
N GLN A 166 4.75 -16.46 -7.54
CA GLN A 166 5.54 -17.40 -8.33
C GLN A 166 4.95 -17.62 -9.74
N LEU A 167 3.63 -17.75 -9.84
CA LEU A 167 2.96 -17.88 -11.14
C LEU A 167 3.20 -16.65 -12.01
N LEU A 168 3.00 -15.44 -11.48
CA LEU A 168 3.19 -14.20 -12.24
C LEU A 168 4.64 -14.00 -12.70
N ASN A 169 5.62 -14.45 -11.92
CA ASN A 169 7.05 -14.29 -12.26
C ASN A 169 7.60 -15.39 -13.17
N ASN A 170 7.02 -16.60 -13.17
CA ASN A 170 7.59 -17.74 -13.91
C ASN A 170 6.81 -18.10 -15.19
N PHE A 171 5.64 -17.53 -15.39
CA PHE A 171 4.89 -17.79 -16.61
C PHE A 171 5.44 -16.94 -17.77
N SER A 172 5.84 -17.57 -18.86
CA SER A 172 6.31 -16.89 -20.09
C SER A 172 5.26 -15.95 -20.68
N TRP A 173 3.98 -16.17 -20.38
CA TRP A 173 2.86 -15.32 -20.78
C TRP A 173 2.83 -13.97 -20.06
N THR A 174 3.39 -13.92 -18.87
CA THR A 174 3.40 -12.71 -18.03
C THR A 174 4.70 -11.91 -18.16
N GLY A 175 5.66 -12.41 -18.97
CA GLY A 175 6.92 -11.71 -19.22
C GLY A 175 8.09 -12.19 -18.34
N GLY A 176 7.96 -13.38 -17.74
CA GLY A 176 9.03 -14.07 -17.01
C GLY A 176 9.96 -14.84 -17.95
#